data_7e52e92498985b942a2928041786aa45
#
_entry.id   7e52e92498985b942a2928041786aa45
#
_cell.length_a   1.000
_cell.length_b   1.000
_cell.length_c   1.000
_cell.angle_alpha   90.00
_cell.angle_beta   90.00
_cell.angle_gamma   90.00
#
_symmetry.space_group_name_H-M   'P 1'
#
loop_
_entity.id
_entity.type
_entity.pdbx_description
1 polymer ?
#
loop_
_entity_poly.entity_id
_entity_poly.type
_entity_poly.pdbx_seq_one_letter_code
_entity_poly.pdbx_strand_id
1 'polypeptide(L)'
;LAQSKTQYTCPMHPEIINDVSGDCPRCGMALESVTIEVEEENHELIEMTRRFWISFSLALPVFISAMGADFWPELFSQIMEARTRQWFELLLATPVVLWGAKPFFIKGWSSLVSRHLNMFTLISLGVGVAWTYSLVATLFPGWFPSSVRNELGVIPVYFEAAAVITVLVLMGQVFELRARSQTNSAIKMLDRKSPSLNSSHD
;
A
#
# COMPACT_ATOMS: atom_id res chain seq x y z
N LEU A 1 2.37 11.27 26.17
CA LEU A 1 2.90 12.05 25.04
C LEU A 1 4.43 12.07 25.16
N ALA A 2 5.11 11.05 24.67
CA ALA A 2 6.56 11.02 24.53
C ALA A 2 6.91 11.84 23.28
N GLN A 3 7.52 13.01 23.47
CA GLN A 3 8.12 13.78 22.38
C GLN A 3 9.33 12.99 21.88
N SER A 4 9.26 12.46 20.65
CA SER A 4 10.40 11.87 19.96
C SER A 4 11.42 12.99 19.69
N LYS A 5 12.52 13.00 20.44
CA LYS A 5 13.65 13.90 20.19
C LYS A 5 14.41 13.37 18.98
N THR A 6 14.26 14.03 17.84
CA THR A 6 15.06 13.75 16.65
C THR A 6 16.50 14.16 16.95
N GLN A 7 17.43 13.21 16.92
CA GLN A 7 18.86 13.49 17.04
C GLN A 7 19.51 13.40 15.67
N TYR A 8 20.49 14.26 15.42
CA TYR A 8 21.23 14.30 14.17
C TYR A 8 22.69 13.95 14.42
N THR A 9 23.28 13.07 13.61
CA THR A 9 24.69 12.68 13.69
C THR A 9 25.37 12.83 12.35
N CYS A 10 26.70 12.90 12.37
CA CYS A 10 27.51 12.90 11.18
C CYS A 10 27.90 11.47 10.79
N PRO A 11 27.69 10.99 9.55
CA PRO A 11 28.09 9.65 9.12
C PRO A 11 29.60 9.37 9.29
N MET A 12 30.45 10.40 9.21
CA MET A 12 31.89 10.30 9.37
C MET A 12 32.38 10.50 10.82
N HIS A 13 31.56 11.13 11.67
CA HIS A 13 31.88 11.44 13.07
C HIS A 13 30.68 11.08 13.95
N PRO A 14 30.45 9.81 14.25
CA PRO A 14 29.29 9.35 14.99
C PRO A 14 29.25 9.85 16.45
N GLU A 15 30.38 10.36 16.96
CA GLU A 15 30.47 11.00 18.28
C GLU A 15 29.80 12.38 18.33
N ILE A 16 29.50 12.99 17.17
CA ILE A 16 28.80 14.29 17.10
C ILE A 16 27.32 14.05 16.99
N ILE A 17 26.59 14.32 18.07
CA ILE A 17 25.13 14.21 18.14
C ILE A 17 24.60 15.61 18.45
N ASN A 18 23.69 16.11 17.61
CA ASN A 18 22.99 17.38 17.79
C ASN A 18 21.46 17.16 17.79
N ASP A 19 20.74 18.01 18.53
CA ASP A 19 19.27 17.99 18.58
C ASP A 19 18.63 18.82 17.42
N VAL A 20 19.45 19.40 16.53
CA VAL A 20 19.01 20.27 15.42
C VAL A 20 19.75 19.87 14.14
N SER A 21 19.05 19.90 13.01
CA SER A 21 19.65 19.71 11.70
C SER A 21 20.64 20.83 11.38
N GLY A 22 21.79 20.47 10.81
CA GLY A 22 22.84 21.43 10.47
C GLY A 22 24.05 20.73 9.87
N ASP A 23 25.18 21.43 9.80
CA ASP A 23 26.42 20.88 9.30
C ASP A 23 27.33 20.42 10.44
N CYS A 24 28.09 19.35 10.17
CA CYS A 24 29.05 18.81 11.12
C CYS A 24 30.20 19.83 11.34
N PRO A 25 30.49 20.24 12.61
CA PRO A 25 31.53 21.21 12.89
C PRO A 25 32.94 20.71 12.58
N ARG A 26 33.13 19.40 12.38
CA ARG A 26 34.43 18.81 12.06
C ARG A 26 34.70 18.66 10.57
N CYS A 27 33.71 18.27 9.78
CA CYS A 27 33.91 17.97 8.36
C CYS A 27 32.99 18.75 7.41
N GLY A 28 32.05 19.57 7.92
CA GLY A 28 31.16 20.38 7.09
C GLY A 28 30.07 19.57 6.33
N MET A 29 29.95 18.27 6.57
CA MET A 29 28.89 17.49 5.95
C MET A 29 27.58 17.69 6.71
N ALA A 30 26.46 17.66 5.98
CA ALA A 30 25.14 17.73 6.58
C ALA A 30 24.93 16.57 7.60
N LEU A 31 24.39 16.90 8.75
CA LEU A 31 24.03 15.91 9.77
C LEU A 31 22.80 15.14 9.33
N GLU A 32 22.87 13.82 9.38
CA GLU A 32 21.74 12.93 9.12
C GLU A 32 20.95 12.68 10.41
N SER A 33 19.63 12.64 10.30
CA SER A 33 18.78 12.34 11.44
C SER A 33 18.96 10.89 11.88
N VAL A 34 19.51 10.68 13.08
CA VAL A 34 19.49 9.40 13.78
C VAL A 34 18.17 9.30 14.53
N THR A 35 17.11 9.23 13.79
CA THR A 35 15.82 9.07 14.42
C THR A 35 15.60 7.61 14.77
N ILE A 36 15.01 7.41 15.84
CA ILE A 36 14.08 6.40 16.32
C ILE A 36 13.10 5.96 15.20
N GLU A 37 13.62 5.62 14.02
CA GLU A 37 12.86 5.05 12.89
C GLU A 37 12.18 3.72 13.26
N VAL A 38 12.59 3.11 14.36
CA VAL A 38 12.09 1.78 14.77
C VAL A 38 10.66 1.82 15.29
N GLU A 39 10.24 2.90 15.93
CA GLU A 39 8.85 3.02 16.41
C GLU A 39 7.91 3.41 15.27
N GLU A 40 8.33 4.29 14.37
CA GLU A 40 7.54 4.67 13.19
C GLU A 40 7.42 3.52 12.19
N GLU A 41 8.50 2.78 11.90
CA GLU A 41 8.46 1.59 11.04
C GLU A 41 7.56 0.50 11.59
N ASN A 42 7.56 0.26 12.90
CA ASN A 42 6.64 -0.70 13.52
C ASN A 42 5.19 -0.27 13.43
N HIS A 43 4.91 1.02 13.58
CA HIS A 43 3.56 1.56 13.46
C HIS A 43 3.04 1.47 12.02
N GLU A 44 3.87 1.82 11.03
CA GLU A 44 3.52 1.69 9.61
C GLU A 44 3.28 0.22 9.22
N LEU A 45 4.12 -0.71 9.69
CA LEU A 45 3.93 -2.14 9.46
C LEU A 45 2.61 -2.66 10.04
N ILE A 46 2.26 -2.27 11.26
CA ILE A 46 1.00 -2.67 11.90
C ILE A 46 -0.19 -2.12 11.11
N GLU A 47 -0.15 -0.85 10.72
CA GLU A 47 -1.21 -0.22 9.96
C GLU A 47 -1.39 -0.88 8.58
N MET A 48 -0.30 -1.12 7.83
CA MET A 48 -0.34 -1.78 6.54
C MET A 48 -0.83 -3.23 6.64
N THR A 49 -0.41 -3.95 7.68
CA THR A 49 -0.89 -5.33 7.94
C THR A 49 -2.38 -5.34 8.24
N ARG A 50 -2.87 -4.40 9.04
CA ARG A 50 -4.31 -4.26 9.31
C ARG A 50 -5.10 -3.95 8.04
N ARG A 51 -4.62 -3.01 7.22
CA ARG A 51 -5.23 -2.65 5.93
C ARG A 51 -5.28 -3.86 4.99
N PHE A 52 -4.18 -4.62 4.93
CA PHE A 52 -4.11 -5.85 4.13
C PHE A 52 -5.19 -6.85 4.54
N TRP A 53 -5.29 -7.21 5.82
CA TRP A 53 -6.25 -8.23 6.26
C TRP A 53 -7.71 -7.82 6.08
N ILE A 54 -8.04 -6.55 6.34
CA ILE A 54 -9.40 -6.03 6.10
C ILE A 54 -9.71 -6.03 4.60
N SER A 55 -8.80 -5.53 3.77
CA SER A 55 -8.97 -5.49 2.31
C SER A 55 -9.05 -6.90 1.72
N PHE A 56 -8.23 -7.84 2.21
CA PHE A 56 -8.27 -9.24 1.80
C PHE A 56 -9.61 -9.90 2.12
N SER A 57 -10.13 -9.69 3.34
CA SER A 57 -11.42 -10.25 3.77
C SER A 57 -12.60 -9.74 2.93
N LEU A 58 -12.53 -8.48 2.47
CA LEU A 58 -13.55 -7.88 1.61
C LEU A 58 -13.39 -8.25 0.13
N ALA A 59 -12.14 -8.37 -0.35
CA ALA A 59 -11.85 -8.73 -1.73
C ALA A 59 -12.11 -10.21 -2.04
N LEU A 60 -11.93 -11.08 -1.05
CA LEU A 60 -12.12 -12.53 -1.24
C LEU A 60 -13.51 -12.91 -1.75
N PRO A 61 -14.63 -12.46 -1.14
CA PRO A 61 -15.97 -12.74 -1.66
C PRO A 61 -16.22 -12.09 -3.03
N VAL A 62 -15.65 -10.93 -3.33
CA VAL A 62 -15.72 -10.31 -4.65
C VAL A 62 -15.04 -11.20 -5.69
N PHE A 63 -13.85 -11.67 -5.40
CA PHE A 63 -13.10 -12.58 -6.27
C PHE A 63 -13.84 -13.91 -6.49
N ILE A 64 -14.39 -14.49 -5.42
CA ILE A 64 -15.15 -15.75 -5.52
C ILE A 64 -16.41 -15.55 -6.35
N SER A 65 -17.13 -14.42 -6.20
CA SER A 65 -18.33 -14.14 -6.97
C SER A 65 -18.05 -13.96 -8.45
N ALA A 66 -16.99 -13.25 -8.80
CA ALA A 66 -16.57 -13.01 -10.18
C ALA A 66 -16.08 -14.30 -10.85
N MET A 67 -15.10 -14.98 -10.25
CA MET A 67 -14.56 -16.23 -10.78
C MET A 67 -15.61 -17.35 -10.80
N GLY A 68 -16.44 -17.44 -9.77
CA GLY A 68 -17.53 -18.43 -9.73
C GLY A 68 -18.51 -18.26 -10.88
N ALA A 69 -18.84 -17.02 -11.23
CA ALA A 69 -19.75 -16.75 -12.35
C ALA A 69 -19.12 -17.06 -13.70
N ASP A 70 -17.80 -16.93 -13.84
CA ASP A 70 -17.08 -17.25 -15.09
C ASP A 70 -16.89 -18.77 -15.26
N PHE A 71 -16.58 -19.49 -14.19
CA PHE A 71 -16.35 -20.94 -14.25
C PHE A 71 -17.64 -21.78 -14.16
N TRP A 72 -18.64 -21.34 -13.41
CA TRP A 72 -19.91 -22.04 -13.22
C TRP A 72 -21.11 -21.08 -13.41
N PRO A 73 -21.33 -20.57 -14.64
CA PRO A 73 -22.35 -19.57 -14.91
C PRO A 73 -23.77 -20.04 -14.56
N GLU A 74 -24.09 -21.31 -14.79
CA GLU A 74 -25.41 -21.88 -14.50
C GLU A 74 -25.72 -21.88 -12.98
N LEU A 75 -24.74 -22.25 -12.16
CA LEU A 75 -24.90 -22.29 -10.70
C LEU A 75 -25.05 -20.88 -10.13
N PHE A 76 -24.19 -19.96 -10.57
CA PHE A 76 -24.17 -18.59 -10.05
C PHE A 76 -25.38 -17.77 -10.54
N SER A 77 -25.90 -18.01 -11.73
CA SER A 77 -27.11 -17.36 -12.23
C SER A 77 -28.37 -17.76 -11.42
N GLN A 78 -28.40 -18.96 -10.84
CA GLN A 78 -29.47 -19.40 -9.94
C GLN A 78 -29.37 -18.74 -8.55
N ILE A 79 -28.16 -18.44 -8.07
CA ILE A 79 -27.92 -17.86 -6.75
C ILE A 79 -28.12 -16.34 -6.78
N MET A 80 -27.62 -15.67 -7.84
CA MET A 80 -27.62 -14.21 -7.91
C MET A 80 -27.71 -13.73 -9.36
N GLU A 81 -28.68 -12.83 -9.60
CA GLU A 81 -28.82 -12.15 -10.88
C GLU A 81 -27.58 -11.29 -11.17
N ALA A 82 -27.13 -11.23 -12.45
CA ALA A 82 -25.91 -10.53 -12.85
C ALA A 82 -25.86 -9.06 -12.41
N ARG A 83 -27.00 -8.37 -12.40
CA ARG A 83 -27.10 -6.98 -11.93
C ARG A 83 -26.94 -6.84 -10.41
N THR A 84 -27.54 -7.76 -9.66
CA THR A 84 -27.39 -7.81 -8.19
C THR A 84 -25.95 -8.10 -7.79
N ARG A 85 -25.26 -8.96 -8.55
CA ARG A 85 -23.85 -9.26 -8.37
C ARG A 85 -22.98 -8.02 -8.56
N GLN A 86 -23.21 -7.19 -9.60
CA GLN A 86 -22.47 -5.94 -9.81
C GLN A 86 -22.60 -4.98 -8.62
N TRP A 87 -23.78 -4.86 -8.04
CA TRP A 87 -24.00 -4.05 -6.84
C TRP A 87 -23.29 -4.61 -5.61
N PHE A 88 -23.28 -5.92 -5.45
CA PHE A 88 -22.55 -6.59 -4.38
C PHE A 88 -21.03 -6.36 -4.53
N GLU A 89 -20.48 -6.53 -5.73
CA GLU A 89 -19.08 -6.27 -6.04
C GLU A 89 -18.71 -4.79 -5.82
N LEU A 90 -19.55 -3.85 -6.26
CA LEU A 90 -19.37 -2.42 -6.02
C LEU A 90 -19.29 -2.11 -4.52
N LEU A 91 -20.21 -2.63 -3.73
CA LEU A 91 -20.29 -2.36 -2.29
C LEU A 91 -19.07 -2.86 -1.53
N LEU A 92 -18.55 -4.04 -1.88
CA LEU A 92 -17.39 -4.64 -1.23
C LEU A 92 -16.05 -4.11 -1.78
N ALA A 93 -15.94 -3.87 -3.09
CA ALA A 93 -14.72 -3.35 -3.69
C ALA A 93 -14.47 -1.87 -3.36
N THR A 94 -15.51 -1.08 -3.17
CA THR A 94 -15.37 0.34 -2.87
C THR A 94 -14.54 0.63 -1.62
N PRO A 95 -14.79 0.03 -0.43
CA PRO A 95 -13.93 0.24 0.73
C PRO A 95 -12.50 -0.29 0.52
N VAL A 96 -12.32 -1.37 -0.24
CA VAL A 96 -10.98 -1.90 -0.56
C VAL A 96 -10.20 -0.86 -1.38
N VAL A 97 -10.81 -0.29 -2.41
CA VAL A 97 -10.15 0.69 -3.28
C VAL A 97 -9.99 2.04 -2.60
N LEU A 98 -11.02 2.59 -1.96
CA LEU A 98 -10.95 3.94 -1.39
C LEU A 98 -10.18 4.01 -0.07
N TRP A 99 -10.31 3.00 0.78
CA TRP A 99 -9.63 2.98 2.08
C TRP A 99 -8.35 2.14 2.04
N GLY A 100 -8.37 0.95 1.47
CA GLY A 100 -7.21 0.07 1.36
C GLY A 100 -6.11 0.69 0.49
N ALA A 101 -6.45 1.17 -0.71
CA ALA A 101 -5.49 1.76 -1.63
C ALA A 101 -5.16 3.23 -1.33
N LYS A 102 -5.76 3.87 -0.31
CA LYS A 102 -5.54 5.29 0.03
C LYS A 102 -4.06 5.70 0.06
N PRO A 103 -3.13 4.96 0.73
CA PRO A 103 -1.72 5.34 0.76
C PRO A 103 -1.09 5.34 -0.64
N PHE A 104 -1.53 4.45 -1.53
CA PHE A 104 -1.02 4.40 -2.91
C PHE A 104 -1.54 5.57 -3.75
N PHE A 105 -2.81 5.95 -3.58
CA PHE A 105 -3.36 7.14 -4.23
C PHE A 105 -2.65 8.41 -3.79
N ILE A 106 -2.32 8.57 -2.51
CA ILE A 106 -1.58 9.73 -2.00
C ILE A 106 -0.16 9.75 -2.58
N LYS A 107 0.56 8.62 -2.53
CA LYS A 107 1.92 8.51 -3.09
C LYS A 107 1.91 8.68 -4.61
N GLY A 108 0.93 8.12 -5.31
CA GLY A 108 0.76 8.26 -6.75
C GLY A 108 0.45 9.69 -7.17
N TRP A 109 -0.43 10.38 -6.46
CA TRP A 109 -0.75 11.79 -6.72
C TRP A 109 0.46 12.71 -6.50
N SER A 110 1.16 12.55 -5.39
CA SER A 110 2.40 13.29 -5.12
C SER A 110 3.44 13.09 -6.22
N SER A 111 3.61 11.86 -6.69
CA SER A 111 4.50 11.51 -7.79
C SER A 111 4.08 12.14 -9.13
N LEU A 112 2.78 12.21 -9.40
CA LEU A 112 2.25 12.84 -10.61
C LEU A 112 2.51 14.36 -10.60
N VAL A 113 2.26 15.01 -9.46
CA VAL A 113 2.48 16.46 -9.30
C VAL A 113 3.96 16.82 -9.39
N SER A 114 4.85 16.03 -8.78
CA SER A 114 6.31 16.23 -8.83
C SER A 114 6.93 15.81 -10.16
N ARG A 115 6.16 15.23 -11.10
CA ARG A 115 6.61 14.69 -12.39
C ARG A 115 7.69 13.59 -12.29
N HIS A 116 7.84 12.98 -11.11
CA HIS A 116 8.68 11.80 -10.90
C HIS A 116 7.79 10.57 -10.82
N LEU A 117 7.42 10.05 -12.00
CA LEU A 117 6.53 8.89 -12.13
C LEU A 117 7.19 7.66 -11.50
N ASN A 118 6.45 7.00 -10.61
CA ASN A 118 6.88 5.79 -9.92
C ASN A 118 5.81 4.68 -10.03
N MET A 119 6.13 3.52 -9.47
CA MET A 119 5.24 2.36 -9.47
C MET A 119 3.85 2.69 -8.88
N PHE A 120 3.79 3.54 -7.85
CA PHE A 120 2.52 3.91 -7.21
C PHE A 120 1.61 4.74 -8.12
N THR A 121 2.18 5.54 -9.02
CA THR A 121 1.40 6.29 -10.03
C THR A 121 0.68 5.35 -10.98
N LEU A 122 1.39 4.31 -11.48
CA LEU A 122 0.81 3.33 -12.39
C LEU A 122 -0.31 2.53 -11.72
N ILE A 123 -0.07 2.06 -10.49
CA ILE A 123 -1.06 1.31 -9.71
C ILE A 123 -2.29 2.17 -9.43
N SER A 124 -2.10 3.41 -8.96
CA SER A 124 -3.20 4.32 -8.66
C SER A 124 -4.04 4.65 -9.89
N LEU A 125 -3.39 4.86 -11.02
CA LEU A 125 -4.06 5.12 -12.29
C LEU A 125 -4.87 3.89 -12.74
N GLY A 126 -4.24 2.71 -12.77
CA GLY A 126 -4.89 1.47 -13.21
C GLY A 126 -6.09 1.09 -12.35
N VAL A 127 -5.92 1.06 -11.02
CA VAL A 127 -7.00 0.76 -10.07
C VAL A 127 -8.09 1.83 -10.11
N GLY A 128 -7.71 3.11 -10.18
CA GLY A 128 -8.65 4.22 -10.25
C GLY A 128 -9.50 4.18 -11.52
N VAL A 129 -8.89 3.94 -12.67
CA VAL A 129 -9.62 3.82 -13.95
C VAL A 129 -10.54 2.60 -13.95
N ALA A 130 -10.05 1.42 -13.50
CA ALA A 130 -10.86 0.21 -13.45
C ALA A 130 -12.08 0.38 -12.54
N TRP A 131 -11.89 0.94 -11.35
CA TRP A 131 -12.99 1.20 -10.41
C TRP A 131 -13.98 2.26 -10.94
N THR A 132 -13.48 3.38 -11.50
CA THR A 132 -14.33 4.45 -12.02
C THR A 132 -15.15 3.97 -13.23
N TYR A 133 -14.52 3.23 -14.16
CA TYR A 133 -15.22 2.63 -15.28
C TYR A 133 -16.35 1.71 -14.81
N SER A 134 -16.05 0.82 -13.87
CA SER A 134 -17.02 -0.14 -13.33
C SER A 134 -18.15 0.54 -12.56
N LEU A 135 -17.85 1.63 -11.85
CA LEU A 135 -18.83 2.46 -11.18
C LEU A 135 -19.81 3.09 -12.19
N VAL A 136 -19.27 3.71 -13.26
CA VAL A 136 -20.10 4.33 -14.31
C VAL A 136 -20.93 3.28 -15.07
N ALA A 137 -20.35 2.11 -15.36
CA ALA A 137 -21.04 1.01 -16.02
C ALA A 137 -22.22 0.47 -15.17
N THR A 138 -22.06 0.43 -13.86
CA THR A 138 -23.11 -0.04 -12.93
C THR A 138 -24.20 1.01 -12.75
N LEU A 139 -23.84 2.30 -12.60
CA LEU A 139 -24.80 3.38 -12.33
C LEU A 139 -25.53 3.85 -13.58
N PHE A 140 -24.81 3.95 -14.72
CA PHE A 140 -25.30 4.53 -15.98
C PHE A 140 -25.18 3.55 -17.15
N PRO A 141 -25.83 2.38 -17.10
CA PRO A 141 -25.73 1.39 -18.18
C PRO A 141 -26.25 1.89 -19.53
N GLY A 142 -27.11 2.92 -19.53
CA GLY A 142 -27.66 3.53 -20.75
C GLY A 142 -26.65 4.35 -21.56
N TRP A 143 -25.52 4.74 -21.00
CA TRP A 143 -24.46 5.49 -21.70
C TRP A 143 -23.61 4.62 -22.60
N PHE A 144 -23.67 3.30 -22.41
CA PHE A 144 -22.87 2.36 -23.17
C PHE A 144 -23.66 1.77 -24.36
N PRO A 145 -23.00 1.65 -25.52
CA PRO A 145 -23.60 1.02 -26.70
C PRO A 145 -24.01 -0.44 -26.42
N SER A 146 -25.00 -0.92 -27.12
CA SER A 146 -25.44 -2.32 -27.00
C SER A 146 -24.35 -3.35 -27.34
N SER A 147 -23.37 -2.95 -28.17
CA SER A 147 -22.23 -3.79 -28.56
C SER A 147 -21.26 -4.12 -27.41
N VAL A 148 -21.27 -3.37 -26.31
CA VAL A 148 -20.40 -3.61 -25.14
C VAL A 148 -21.08 -4.54 -24.12
N ARG A 149 -22.37 -4.82 -24.28
CA ARG A 149 -23.12 -5.69 -23.37
C ARG A 149 -22.82 -7.14 -23.68
N ASN A 150 -22.65 -7.93 -22.62
CA ASN A 150 -22.52 -9.38 -22.76
C ASN A 150 -23.87 -10.04 -23.11
N GLU A 151 -23.88 -11.36 -23.31
CA GLU A 151 -25.08 -12.14 -23.64
C GLU A 151 -26.21 -11.97 -22.62
N LEU A 152 -25.89 -11.63 -21.37
CA LEU A 152 -26.85 -11.36 -20.30
C LEU A 152 -27.36 -9.89 -20.30
N GLY A 153 -26.97 -9.09 -21.29
CA GLY A 153 -27.38 -7.67 -21.41
C GLY A 153 -26.71 -6.73 -20.40
N VAL A 154 -25.70 -7.18 -19.68
CA VAL A 154 -24.98 -6.45 -18.64
C VAL A 154 -23.61 -6.03 -19.15
N ILE A 155 -23.13 -4.86 -18.71
CA ILE A 155 -21.82 -4.34 -19.08
C ILE A 155 -20.77 -5.01 -18.18
N PRO A 156 -19.66 -5.54 -18.74
CA PRO A 156 -18.55 -6.08 -17.94
C PRO A 156 -18.00 -5.02 -16.98
N VAL A 157 -17.76 -5.41 -15.74
CA VAL A 157 -17.14 -4.58 -14.69
C VAL A 157 -15.83 -5.21 -14.22
N TYR A 158 -14.95 -4.43 -13.61
CA TYR A 158 -13.61 -4.82 -13.20
C TYR A 158 -13.37 -4.54 -11.71
N PHE A 159 -14.43 -4.65 -10.88
CA PHE A 159 -14.31 -4.45 -9.44
C PHE A 159 -13.40 -5.48 -8.79
N GLU A 160 -13.48 -6.74 -9.24
CA GLU A 160 -12.63 -7.83 -8.76
C GLU A 160 -11.16 -7.57 -9.07
N ALA A 161 -10.85 -7.11 -10.29
CA ALA A 161 -9.49 -6.79 -10.69
C ALA A 161 -8.91 -5.64 -9.85
N ALA A 162 -9.69 -4.55 -9.67
CA ALA A 162 -9.29 -3.42 -8.84
C ALA A 162 -9.06 -3.84 -7.38
N ALA A 163 -9.92 -4.67 -6.81
CA ALA A 163 -9.79 -5.17 -5.44
C ALA A 163 -8.58 -6.10 -5.28
N VAL A 164 -8.40 -7.06 -6.18
CA VAL A 164 -7.28 -8.02 -6.15
C VAL A 164 -5.95 -7.32 -6.31
N ILE A 165 -5.81 -6.40 -7.27
CA ILE A 165 -4.58 -5.61 -7.45
C ILE A 165 -4.26 -4.83 -6.18
N THR A 166 -5.25 -4.18 -5.56
CA THR A 166 -5.05 -3.44 -4.31
C THR A 166 -4.53 -4.35 -3.19
N VAL A 167 -5.11 -5.54 -3.03
CA VAL A 167 -4.68 -6.52 -2.01
C VAL A 167 -3.26 -7.03 -2.27
N LEU A 168 -2.93 -7.35 -3.53
CA LEU A 168 -1.58 -7.81 -3.89
C LEU A 168 -0.52 -6.74 -3.64
N VAL A 169 -0.82 -5.48 -3.92
CA VAL A 169 0.10 -4.36 -3.65
C VAL A 169 0.25 -4.14 -2.15
N LEU A 170 -0.83 -4.21 -1.36
CA LEU A 170 -0.76 -4.16 0.11
C LEU A 170 0.10 -5.30 0.67
N MET A 171 -0.05 -6.51 0.14
CA MET A 171 0.78 -7.65 0.52
C MET A 171 2.26 -7.40 0.23
N GLY A 172 2.58 -6.88 -0.95
CA GLY A 172 3.95 -6.50 -1.31
C GLY A 172 4.55 -5.47 -0.35
N GLN A 173 3.77 -4.45 0.03
CA GLN A 173 4.21 -3.44 1.00
C GLN A 173 4.44 -4.03 2.41
N VAL A 174 3.58 -4.93 2.85
CA VAL A 174 3.77 -5.63 4.13
C VAL A 174 5.07 -6.45 4.12
N PHE A 175 5.36 -7.15 3.03
CA PHE A 175 6.62 -7.90 2.91
C PHE A 175 7.85 -6.99 2.86
N GLU A 176 7.77 -5.87 2.14
CA GLU A 176 8.85 -4.88 2.09
C GLU A 176 9.15 -4.32 3.49
N LEU A 177 8.12 -3.86 4.20
CA LEU A 177 8.27 -3.32 5.56
C LEU A 177 8.80 -4.35 6.56
N ARG A 178 8.37 -5.62 6.45
CA ARG A 178 8.90 -6.71 7.27
C ARG A 178 10.39 -6.96 7.01
N ALA A 179 10.79 -7.01 5.75
CA ALA A 179 12.18 -7.23 5.36
C ALA A 179 13.07 -6.08 5.87
N ARG A 180 12.61 -4.83 5.72
CA ARG A 180 13.31 -3.64 6.21
C ARG A 180 13.47 -3.65 7.73
N SER A 181 12.42 -3.95 8.47
CA SER A 181 12.44 -4.05 9.94
C SER A 181 13.40 -5.14 10.45
N GLN A 182 13.47 -6.29 9.78
CA GLN A 182 14.41 -7.35 10.13
C GLN A 182 15.87 -6.93 9.90
N THR A 183 16.15 -6.25 8.79
CA THR A 183 17.50 -5.76 8.47
C THR A 183 17.99 -4.74 9.50
N ASN A 184 17.14 -3.78 9.87
CA ASN A 184 17.46 -2.78 10.89
C ASN A 184 17.73 -3.39 12.27
N SER A 185 16.99 -4.43 12.64
CA SER A 185 17.19 -5.16 13.89
C SER A 185 18.52 -5.91 13.90
N ALA A 186 18.92 -6.53 12.79
CA ALA A 186 20.19 -7.23 12.65
C ALA A 186 21.40 -6.27 12.74
N ILE A 187 21.33 -5.12 12.10
CA ILE A 187 22.37 -4.07 12.17
C ILE A 187 22.54 -3.57 13.60
N LYS A 188 21.45 -3.31 14.33
CA LYS A 188 21.49 -2.90 15.73
C LYS A 188 22.12 -3.95 16.65
N MET A 189 21.91 -5.25 16.40
CA MET A 189 22.55 -6.32 17.18
C MET A 189 24.07 -6.37 16.94
N LEU A 190 24.53 -6.07 15.74
CA LEU A 190 25.96 -6.00 15.41
C LEU A 190 26.62 -4.79 16.06
N ASP A 191 25.96 -3.64 16.02
CA ASP A 191 26.47 -2.39 16.60
C ASP A 191 26.57 -2.47 18.14
N ARG A 192 25.61 -3.15 18.78
CA ARG A 192 25.60 -3.38 20.23
C ARG A 192 26.71 -4.37 20.70
N LYS A 193 27.23 -5.20 19.78
CA LYS A 193 28.31 -6.18 20.09
C LYS A 193 29.70 -5.60 19.91
N SER A 194 29.86 -4.41 19.34
CA SER A 194 31.13 -3.76 19.03
C SER A 194 31.70 -2.76 20.06
N PRO A 195 31.15 -2.49 21.26
CA PRO A 195 31.73 -1.54 22.19
C PRO A 195 32.94 -2.05 23.00
N SER A 196 33.32 -3.32 22.84
CA SER A 196 34.31 -3.92 23.75
C SER A 196 35.74 -4.01 23.22
N LEU A 197 36.06 -3.41 22.07
CA LEU A 197 37.39 -3.52 21.48
C LEU A 197 38.30 -2.28 21.66
N ASN A 198 37.85 -1.25 22.40
CA ASN A 198 38.66 -0.03 22.54
C ASN A 198 38.99 0.33 24.01
N SER A 199 39.17 -0.63 24.89
CA SER A 199 39.65 -0.38 26.28
C SER A 199 40.81 -1.29 26.67
N SER A 200 41.88 -1.33 25.84
CA SER A 200 43.15 -1.89 26.30
C SER A 200 44.29 -1.30 25.49
N HIS A 201 44.58 -0.03 25.70
CA HIS A 201 45.89 0.57 25.52
C HIS A 201 46.02 1.72 26.54
N ASP A 202 46.40 1.34 27.74
CA ASP A 202 47.23 2.13 28.63
C ASP A 202 48.53 1.34 28.89
#